data_01db07c0802dfe3f7e4eb83c1654e11c
#
_entry.id   01db07c0802dfe3f7e4eb83c1654e11c
#
_cell.length_a   1.000
_cell.length_b   1.000
_cell.length_c   1.000
_cell.angle_alpha   90.00
_cell.angle_beta   90.00
_cell.angle_gamma   90.00
#
_symmetry.space_group_name_H-M   'P 1'
#
loop_
_entity.id
_entity.type
_entity.pdbx_description
1 polymer ?
#
loop_
_entity_poly.entity_id
_entity_poly.type
_entity_poly.pdbx_seq_one_letter_code
_entity_poly.pdbx_strand_id
1 'polypeptide(L)'
;GGDMLAGSIHDELIESNEGTNIDHVLDLFDQLVWTISTLADKFEKVFIPTAYGNHSRMYQQYRNKEAAHLSFDWMLYNMLERHFKSNKDTRIRFQIADGFDTYYKIYDTSYLLTHGDRLGVRGGTGIVGMLGPIARGVQKVRSEYANFGKSINYVIMGHYHQYISIKGAIVNGSLKGYDEYAMSNRFAFEIPKQALWFTHPQYGVTFQVPVVAEQGVPKKPKKEWLQWAA
;
A
#
# COMPACT_ATOMS: atom_id res chain seq x y z
N GLY A 1 1.08 0.32 -2.93
CA GLY A 1 1.87 1.03 -1.96
C GLY A 1 3.13 0.31 -1.49
N GLY A 2 3.83 -0.46 -2.36
CA GLY A 2 5.01 -1.22 -1.99
C GLY A 2 4.69 -2.59 -1.39
N ASP A 3 5.74 -3.41 -1.23
CA ASP A 3 5.67 -4.79 -0.77
C ASP A 3 4.64 -5.62 -1.54
N MET A 4 4.69 -5.50 -2.87
CA MET A 4 3.87 -6.30 -3.77
C MET A 4 4.27 -7.77 -3.72
N LEU A 5 5.52 -8.05 -3.32
CA LEU A 5 6.09 -9.37 -3.09
C LEU A 5 6.44 -9.54 -1.62
N ALA A 6 6.38 -10.77 -1.13
CA ALA A 6 6.96 -11.14 0.17
C ALA A 6 8.49 -10.97 0.16
N GLY A 7 9.09 -11.17 -1.01
CA GLY A 7 10.52 -10.97 -1.23
C GLY A 7 11.39 -12.08 -0.63
N SER A 8 12.69 -11.84 -0.67
CA SER A 8 13.69 -12.79 -0.19
C SER A 8 14.76 -12.15 0.71
N ILE A 9 14.37 -11.10 1.44
CA ILE A 9 15.28 -10.38 2.33
C ILE A 9 15.30 -10.92 3.76
N HIS A 10 14.33 -11.76 4.11
CA HIS A 10 14.20 -12.45 5.39
C HIS A 10 14.22 -13.97 5.15
N ASP A 11 14.97 -14.68 5.94
CA ASP A 11 15.17 -16.13 5.78
C ASP A 11 13.84 -16.89 5.90
N GLU A 12 12.97 -16.49 6.82
CA GLU A 12 11.65 -17.10 7.02
C GLU A 12 10.77 -17.00 5.76
N LEU A 13 10.90 -15.90 5.02
CA LEU A 13 10.14 -15.71 3.78
C LEU A 13 10.73 -16.53 2.62
N ILE A 14 12.07 -16.73 2.59
CA ILE A 14 12.71 -17.58 1.58
C ILE A 14 12.23 -19.02 1.72
N GLU A 15 12.12 -19.51 2.96
CA GLU A 15 11.68 -20.88 3.24
C GLU A 15 10.18 -21.09 2.99
N SER A 16 9.35 -20.07 3.20
CA SER A 16 7.88 -20.17 3.09
C SER A 16 7.30 -19.75 1.74
N ASN A 17 8.09 -19.13 0.86
CA ASN A 17 7.64 -18.72 -0.46
C ASN A 17 7.43 -19.93 -1.39
N GLU A 18 6.30 -19.97 -2.10
CA GLU A 18 5.98 -21.05 -3.06
C GLU A 18 6.69 -20.90 -4.42
N GLY A 19 7.51 -19.88 -4.61
CA GLY A 19 8.22 -19.62 -5.86
C GLY A 19 9.32 -18.58 -5.69
N THR A 20 9.97 -18.24 -6.78
CA THR A 20 10.98 -17.17 -6.81
C THR A 20 10.33 -15.79 -6.92
N ASN A 21 11.09 -14.75 -6.63
CA ASN A 21 10.61 -13.37 -6.84
C ASN A 21 10.22 -13.11 -8.31
N ILE A 22 10.85 -13.80 -9.27
CA ILE A 22 10.53 -13.66 -10.69
C ILE A 22 9.17 -14.29 -10.99
N ASP A 23 8.91 -15.50 -10.48
CA ASP A 23 7.61 -16.16 -10.64
C ASP A 23 6.49 -15.28 -10.09
N HIS A 24 6.68 -14.74 -8.89
CA HIS A 24 5.70 -13.84 -8.28
C HIS A 24 5.48 -12.54 -9.06
N VAL A 25 6.53 -11.96 -9.68
CA VAL A 25 6.38 -10.79 -10.53
C VAL A 25 5.52 -11.09 -11.75
N LEU A 26 5.75 -12.24 -12.40
CA LEU A 26 4.98 -12.65 -13.58
C LEU A 26 3.51 -12.90 -13.24
N ASP A 27 3.24 -13.64 -12.16
CA ASP A 27 1.87 -13.91 -11.71
C ASP A 27 1.12 -12.63 -11.32
N LEU A 28 1.78 -11.73 -10.58
CA LEU A 28 1.21 -10.44 -10.20
C LEU A 28 0.99 -9.52 -11.39
N PHE A 29 1.87 -9.57 -12.39
CA PHE A 29 1.68 -8.79 -13.60
C PHE A 29 0.36 -9.14 -14.27
N ASP A 30 0.07 -10.41 -14.50
CA ASP A 30 -1.16 -10.86 -15.15
C ASP A 30 -2.40 -10.51 -14.32
N GLN A 31 -2.34 -10.73 -13.00
CA GLN A 31 -3.45 -10.38 -12.09
C GLN A 31 -3.72 -8.87 -12.05
N LEU A 32 -2.67 -8.04 -12.06
CA LEU A 32 -2.82 -6.59 -12.04
C LEU A 32 -3.27 -6.04 -13.40
N VAL A 33 -2.84 -6.63 -14.52
CA VAL A 33 -3.38 -6.30 -15.84
C VAL A 33 -4.89 -6.56 -15.86
N TRP A 34 -5.34 -7.73 -15.40
CA TRP A 34 -6.77 -8.03 -15.30
C TRP A 34 -7.52 -7.06 -14.38
N THR A 35 -6.95 -6.80 -13.18
CA THR A 35 -7.58 -5.92 -12.19
C THR A 35 -7.72 -4.48 -12.71
N ILE A 36 -6.64 -3.92 -13.27
CA ILE A 36 -6.63 -2.54 -13.78
C ILE A 36 -7.57 -2.41 -14.97
N SER A 37 -7.59 -3.40 -15.87
CA SER A 37 -8.52 -3.44 -17.01
C SER A 37 -9.96 -3.48 -16.52
N THR A 38 -10.27 -4.32 -15.54
CA THR A 38 -11.61 -4.41 -14.95
C THR A 38 -12.05 -3.07 -14.32
N LEU A 39 -11.14 -2.36 -13.67
CA LEU A 39 -11.42 -1.01 -13.14
C LEU A 39 -11.64 0.00 -14.27
N ALA A 40 -10.82 -0.04 -15.32
CA ALA A 40 -10.96 0.86 -16.48
C ALA A 40 -12.25 0.64 -17.25
N ASP A 41 -12.84 -0.54 -17.19
CA ASP A 41 -14.16 -0.83 -17.79
C ASP A 41 -15.35 -0.31 -16.94
N LYS A 42 -15.10 0.03 -15.68
CA LYS A 42 -16.12 0.57 -14.75
C LYS A 42 -15.98 2.07 -14.52
N PHE A 43 -14.78 2.59 -14.65
CA PHE A 43 -14.47 3.98 -14.38
C PHE A 43 -13.90 4.67 -15.62
N GLU A 44 -14.26 5.94 -15.83
CA GLU A 44 -13.80 6.71 -16.98
C GLU A 44 -12.28 6.86 -17.03
N LYS A 45 -11.64 6.97 -15.87
CA LYS A 45 -10.19 7.14 -15.73
C LYS A 45 -9.66 6.37 -14.52
N VAL A 46 -8.50 5.77 -14.68
CA VAL A 46 -7.79 5.06 -13.62
C VAL A 46 -6.40 5.68 -13.47
N PHE A 47 -6.15 6.32 -12.35
CA PHE A 47 -4.85 6.89 -12.01
C PHE A 47 -4.16 6.03 -10.95
N ILE A 48 -2.91 5.64 -11.20
CA ILE A 48 -2.17 4.68 -10.39
C ILE A 48 -0.85 5.31 -9.92
N PRO A 49 -0.86 6.01 -8.77
CA PRO A 49 0.38 6.43 -8.12
C PRO A 49 1.02 5.22 -7.44
N THR A 50 2.35 5.10 -7.50
CA THR A 50 3.07 3.96 -6.96
C THR A 50 4.16 4.37 -5.98
N ALA A 51 4.45 3.51 -5.01
CA ALA A 51 5.62 3.56 -4.15
C ALA A 51 6.16 2.14 -4.02
N TYR A 52 7.47 1.96 -3.99
CA TYR A 52 8.07 0.64 -3.76
C TYR A 52 8.30 0.40 -2.27
N GLY A 53 8.27 -0.87 -1.89
CA GLY A 53 8.44 -1.29 -0.50
C GLY A 53 9.85 -1.78 -0.17
N ASN A 54 9.99 -2.26 1.05
CA ASN A 54 11.28 -2.77 1.52
C ASN A 54 11.48 -4.27 1.24
N HIS A 55 10.43 -5.06 1.11
CA HIS A 55 10.52 -6.50 0.87
C HIS A 55 10.90 -6.86 -0.57
N SER A 56 10.49 -6.06 -1.52
CA SER A 56 10.75 -6.27 -2.95
C SER A 56 12.13 -5.82 -3.44
N ARG A 57 13.02 -5.38 -2.55
CA ARG A 57 14.39 -5.02 -2.94
C ARG A 57 15.23 -6.24 -3.31
N MET A 58 16.13 -6.06 -4.29
CA MET A 58 16.99 -7.14 -4.82
C MET A 58 18.14 -7.52 -3.89
N TYR A 59 18.43 -6.75 -2.83
CA TYR A 59 19.53 -6.95 -1.90
C TYR A 59 19.06 -6.90 -0.44
N GLN A 60 19.62 -7.72 0.41
CA GLN A 60 19.30 -7.70 1.84
C GLN A 60 19.62 -6.37 2.52
N GLN A 61 20.75 -5.74 2.15
CA GLN A 61 21.13 -4.43 2.71
C GLN A 61 20.48 -3.28 1.94
N TYR A 62 20.04 -2.27 2.65
CA TYR A 62 19.55 -1.03 2.05
C TYR A 62 20.63 -0.35 1.21
N ARG A 63 20.24 0.03 0.00
CA ARG A 63 21.03 0.91 -0.87
C ARG A 63 20.23 2.17 -1.11
N ASN A 64 20.88 3.34 -0.96
CA ASN A 64 20.21 4.62 -1.19
C ASN A 64 20.30 5.07 -2.65
N LYS A 65 21.45 4.82 -3.30
CA LYS A 65 21.64 5.16 -4.71
C LYS A 65 20.82 4.20 -5.59
N GLU A 66 19.98 4.78 -6.44
CA GLU A 66 19.14 4.06 -7.40
C GLU A 66 18.23 2.99 -6.75
N ALA A 67 17.80 3.24 -5.50
CA ALA A 67 17.06 2.26 -4.71
C ALA A 67 15.76 1.79 -5.39
N ALA A 68 15.06 2.66 -6.09
CA ALA A 68 13.87 2.30 -6.86
C ALA A 68 14.21 1.28 -7.96
N HIS A 69 15.26 1.51 -8.73
CA HIS A 69 15.67 0.64 -9.84
C HIS A 69 16.21 -0.74 -9.37
N LEU A 70 16.45 -0.88 -8.08
CA LEU A 70 16.84 -2.13 -7.43
C LEU A 70 15.67 -2.80 -6.69
N SER A 71 14.43 -2.55 -7.15
CA SER A 71 13.20 -3.08 -6.58
C SER A 71 12.36 -3.79 -7.63
N PHE A 72 11.89 -5.00 -7.31
CA PHE A 72 10.94 -5.74 -8.12
C PHE A 72 9.58 -5.00 -8.23
N ASP A 73 9.15 -4.27 -7.19
CA ASP A 73 7.94 -3.44 -7.27
C ASP A 73 8.06 -2.39 -8.38
N TRP A 74 9.17 -1.65 -8.40
CA TRP A 74 9.40 -0.62 -9.42
C TRP A 74 9.46 -1.23 -10.83
N MET A 75 10.09 -2.39 -10.98
CA MET A 75 10.10 -3.13 -12.24
C MET A 75 8.69 -3.52 -12.67
N LEU A 76 7.89 -4.10 -11.77
CA LEU A 76 6.51 -4.50 -12.03
C LEU A 76 5.65 -3.31 -12.48
N TYR A 77 5.75 -2.17 -11.78
CA TYR A 77 5.00 -0.97 -12.16
C TYR A 77 5.35 -0.45 -13.55
N ASN A 78 6.64 -0.48 -13.91
CA ASN A 78 7.09 -0.10 -15.25
C ASN A 78 6.63 -1.10 -16.32
N MET A 79 6.59 -2.39 -16.03
CA MET A 79 6.03 -3.39 -16.94
C MET A 79 4.55 -3.12 -17.22
N LEU A 80 3.76 -2.87 -16.17
CA LEU A 80 2.34 -2.53 -16.27
C LEU A 80 2.12 -1.25 -17.08
N GLU A 81 2.86 -0.19 -16.79
CA GLU A 81 2.76 1.07 -17.54
C GLU A 81 3.04 0.86 -19.03
N ARG A 82 4.10 0.12 -19.37
CA ARG A 82 4.46 -0.21 -20.75
C ARG A 82 3.38 -1.03 -21.45
N HIS A 83 2.79 -2.00 -20.73
CA HIS A 83 1.70 -2.83 -21.27
C HIS A 83 0.51 -1.96 -21.69
N PHE A 84 0.01 -1.10 -20.80
CA PHE A 84 -1.15 -0.26 -21.11
C PHE A 84 -0.83 0.83 -22.15
N LYS A 85 0.37 1.39 -22.15
CA LYS A 85 0.83 2.31 -23.19
C LYS A 85 0.91 1.65 -24.57
N SER A 86 1.41 0.42 -24.66
CA SER A 86 1.47 -0.33 -25.93
C SER A 86 0.10 -0.64 -26.49
N ASN A 87 -0.87 -0.91 -25.62
CA ASN A 87 -2.27 -1.13 -25.97
C ASN A 87 -3.05 0.16 -26.23
N LYS A 88 -2.39 1.33 -26.12
CA LYS A 88 -2.98 2.66 -26.36
C LYS A 88 -4.20 2.96 -25.47
N ASP A 89 -4.29 2.35 -24.29
CA ASP A 89 -5.37 2.66 -23.34
C ASP A 89 -5.10 3.98 -22.62
N THR A 90 -5.72 5.04 -23.13
CA THR A 90 -5.57 6.41 -22.62
C THR A 90 -6.31 6.67 -21.32
N ARG A 91 -7.16 5.74 -20.86
CA ARG A 91 -7.92 5.85 -19.60
C ARG A 91 -7.02 5.60 -18.40
N ILE A 92 -5.92 4.86 -18.59
CA ILE A 92 -5.03 4.39 -17.53
C ILE A 92 -3.76 5.24 -17.52
N ARG A 93 -3.45 5.80 -16.34
CA ARG A 93 -2.25 6.61 -16.15
C ARG A 93 -1.49 6.21 -14.89
N PHE A 94 -0.22 5.90 -15.05
CA PHE A 94 0.69 5.66 -13.95
C PHE A 94 1.45 6.93 -13.55
N GLN A 95 1.79 7.02 -12.27
CA GLN A 95 2.80 7.93 -11.74
C GLN A 95 3.79 7.09 -10.93
N ILE A 96 4.91 6.75 -11.54
CA ILE A 96 5.95 5.90 -10.96
C ILE A 96 7.10 6.82 -10.55
N ALA A 97 7.36 6.91 -9.25
CA ALA A 97 8.45 7.71 -8.73
C ALA A 97 9.78 6.95 -8.77
N ASP A 98 10.87 7.67 -9.04
CA ASP A 98 12.24 7.16 -8.88
C ASP A 98 12.75 7.29 -7.44
N GLY A 99 11.96 7.93 -6.57
CA GLY A 99 12.20 8.10 -5.14
C GLY A 99 11.27 7.22 -4.29
N PHE A 100 11.33 7.45 -2.98
CA PHE A 100 10.53 6.69 -2.00
C PHE A 100 9.05 7.07 -1.98
N ASP A 101 8.75 8.29 -2.43
CA ASP A 101 7.47 8.94 -2.24
C ASP A 101 6.88 9.39 -3.57
N THR A 102 5.56 9.28 -3.69
CA THR A 102 4.80 9.84 -4.79
C THR A 102 3.82 10.89 -4.29
N TYR A 103 4.08 12.16 -4.64
CA TYR A 103 3.17 13.27 -4.33
C TYR A 103 2.20 13.49 -5.48
N TYR A 104 0.89 13.55 -5.17
CA TYR A 104 -0.15 13.83 -6.15
C TYR A 104 -1.32 14.60 -5.52
N LYS A 105 -2.22 15.09 -6.37
CA LYS A 105 -3.45 15.77 -5.96
C LYS A 105 -4.66 15.14 -6.62
N ILE A 106 -5.75 15.08 -5.85
CA ILE A 106 -7.09 14.81 -6.36
C ILE A 106 -7.93 16.02 -5.97
N TYR A 107 -8.37 16.81 -6.95
CA TYR A 107 -8.88 18.16 -6.74
C TYR A 107 -7.86 19.00 -5.95
N ASP A 108 -8.29 19.67 -4.88
CA ASP A 108 -7.43 20.46 -4.01
C ASP A 108 -6.81 19.65 -2.86
N THR A 109 -7.16 18.38 -2.73
CA THR A 109 -6.62 17.52 -1.69
C THR A 109 -5.29 16.91 -2.15
N SER A 110 -4.23 17.18 -1.40
CA SER A 110 -2.88 16.67 -1.66
C SER A 110 -2.60 15.39 -0.88
N TYR A 111 -1.98 14.44 -1.55
CA TYR A 111 -1.61 13.13 -1.04
C TYR A 111 -0.12 12.91 -1.21
N LEU A 112 0.48 12.24 -0.23
CA LEU A 112 1.80 11.63 -0.34
C LEU A 112 1.64 10.14 -0.14
N LEU A 113 1.94 9.37 -1.18
CA LEU A 113 2.07 7.91 -1.08
C LEU A 113 3.51 7.57 -0.78
N THR A 114 3.74 6.85 0.30
CA THR A 114 5.02 6.28 0.71
C THR A 114 4.80 4.82 1.14
N HIS A 115 5.85 4.00 1.18
CA HIS A 115 5.66 2.65 1.73
C HIS A 115 5.44 2.67 3.25
N GLY A 116 6.21 3.44 4.00
CA GLY A 116 6.10 3.58 5.46
C GLY A 116 7.37 3.19 6.23
N ASP A 117 8.25 2.38 5.63
CA ASP A 117 9.53 1.94 6.22
C ASP A 117 10.51 3.08 6.52
N ARG A 118 10.36 4.21 5.81
CA ARG A 118 11.25 5.39 5.89
C ARG A 118 10.64 6.62 6.55
N LEU A 119 9.62 6.45 7.38
CA LEU A 119 9.06 7.59 8.15
C LEU A 119 10.07 8.21 9.14
N GLY A 120 11.23 7.57 9.32
CA GLY A 120 12.31 8.08 10.16
C GLY A 120 11.98 8.14 11.65
N VAL A 121 11.09 7.30 12.10
CA VAL A 121 10.72 7.12 13.51
C VAL A 121 10.87 5.66 13.90
N ARG A 122 11.41 5.44 15.10
CA ARG A 122 11.56 4.11 15.69
C ARG A 122 10.68 3.99 16.93
N GLY A 123 10.37 2.77 17.27
CA GLY A 123 9.59 2.43 18.46
C GLY A 123 8.12 2.24 18.14
N GLY A 124 7.41 1.64 19.01
CA GLY A 124 6.02 1.23 18.90
C GLY A 124 5.61 0.39 20.09
N THR A 125 6.47 0.41 21.14
CA THR A 125 6.20 -0.24 22.42
C THR A 125 5.34 0.66 23.31
N GLY A 126 4.52 0.06 24.14
CA GLY A 126 3.63 0.72 25.08
C GLY A 126 2.18 0.78 24.59
N ILE A 127 1.33 1.44 25.39
CA ILE A 127 -0.14 1.46 25.22
C ILE A 127 -0.58 1.97 23.84
N VAL A 128 0.15 2.93 23.26
CA VAL A 128 -0.19 3.56 21.97
C VAL A 128 0.33 2.74 20.79
N GLY A 129 1.24 1.79 21.01
CA GLY A 129 1.79 0.93 19.95
C GLY A 129 2.31 1.75 18.77
N MET A 130 1.87 1.39 17.56
CA MET A 130 2.30 2.03 16.30
C MET A 130 1.71 3.43 16.07
N LEU A 131 0.64 3.83 16.74
CA LEU A 131 -0.03 5.11 16.48
C LEU A 131 0.90 6.30 16.74
N GLY A 132 1.66 6.27 17.82
CA GLY A 132 2.61 7.32 18.17
C GLY A 132 3.72 7.50 17.13
N PRO A 133 4.46 6.46 16.76
CA PRO A 133 5.42 6.47 15.65
C PRO A 133 4.84 6.99 14.34
N ILE A 134 3.68 6.49 13.92
CA ILE A 134 3.01 6.92 12.68
C ILE A 134 2.69 8.42 12.74
N ALA A 135 2.07 8.90 13.82
CA ALA A 135 1.71 10.31 13.96
C ALA A 135 2.95 11.23 13.90
N ARG A 136 4.04 10.86 14.59
CA ARG A 136 5.31 11.61 14.53
C ARG A 136 5.93 11.58 13.15
N GLY A 137 5.93 10.41 12.48
CA GLY A 137 6.45 10.24 11.13
C GLY A 137 5.71 11.09 10.12
N VAL A 138 4.39 11.12 10.18
CA VAL A 138 3.54 11.97 9.34
C VAL A 138 3.88 13.45 9.50
N GLN A 139 4.07 13.91 10.75
CA GLN A 139 4.44 15.31 10.98
C GLN A 139 5.85 15.62 10.45
N LYS A 140 6.80 14.71 10.62
CA LYS A 140 8.16 14.87 10.10
C LYS A 140 8.15 15.01 8.57
N VAL A 141 7.48 14.11 7.88
CA VAL A 141 7.35 14.12 6.42
C VAL A 141 6.65 15.40 5.93
N ARG A 142 5.57 15.83 6.60
CA ARG A 142 4.90 17.10 6.28
C ARG A 142 5.83 18.30 6.40
N SER A 143 6.62 18.36 7.47
CA SER A 143 7.60 19.44 7.68
C SER A 143 8.69 19.42 6.59
N GLU A 144 9.15 18.25 6.19
CA GLU A 144 10.13 18.09 5.12
C GLU A 144 9.58 18.61 3.78
N TYR A 145 8.39 18.17 3.40
CA TYR A 145 7.76 18.62 2.14
C TYR A 145 7.37 20.09 2.14
N ALA A 146 7.06 20.66 3.31
CA ALA A 146 6.80 22.09 3.44
C ALA A 146 8.03 22.95 3.05
N ASN A 147 9.26 22.45 3.32
CA ASN A 147 10.49 23.11 2.88
C ASN A 147 10.62 23.18 1.34
N PHE A 148 9.93 22.28 0.63
CA PHE A 148 9.82 22.29 -0.84
C PHE A 148 8.56 22.99 -1.36
N GLY A 149 7.87 23.76 -0.50
CA GLY A 149 6.64 24.46 -0.86
C GLY A 149 5.44 23.54 -1.11
N LYS A 150 5.48 22.30 -0.67
CA LYS A 150 4.40 21.31 -0.85
C LYS A 150 3.67 21.09 0.47
N SER A 151 2.36 21.36 0.48
CA SER A 151 1.48 20.95 1.59
C SER A 151 0.98 19.53 1.37
N ILE A 152 0.84 18.74 2.44
CA ILE A 152 0.31 17.38 2.40
C ILE A 152 -0.91 17.31 3.31
N ASN A 153 -2.08 16.99 2.73
CA ASN A 153 -3.30 16.75 3.50
C ASN A 153 -3.32 15.34 4.08
N TYR A 154 -2.97 14.33 3.25
CA TYR A 154 -2.96 12.93 3.65
C TYR A 154 -1.66 12.24 3.27
N VAL A 155 -1.10 11.47 4.21
CA VAL A 155 -0.03 10.50 3.95
C VAL A 155 -0.66 9.13 3.86
N ILE A 156 -0.47 8.46 2.72
CA ILE A 156 -0.95 7.11 2.47
C ILE A 156 0.23 6.16 2.57
N MET A 157 0.10 5.07 3.32
CA MET A 157 1.19 4.12 3.52
C MET A 157 0.70 2.69 3.78
N GLY A 158 1.59 1.72 3.64
CA GLY A 158 1.45 0.32 4.05
C GLY A 158 2.38 -0.02 5.20
N HIS A 159 3.21 -1.06 5.02
CA HIS A 159 4.31 -1.49 5.88
C HIS A 159 3.93 -2.06 7.25
N TYR A 160 2.93 -1.51 7.90
CA TYR A 160 2.54 -1.87 9.27
C TYR A 160 1.60 -3.07 9.35
N HIS A 161 1.18 -3.61 8.22
CA HIS A 161 0.27 -4.76 8.09
C HIS A 161 -1.07 -4.60 8.82
N GLN A 162 -1.43 -3.38 9.20
CA GLN A 162 -2.68 -3.05 9.88
C GLN A 162 -3.36 -1.85 9.21
N TYR A 163 -4.69 -1.92 9.12
CA TYR A 163 -5.48 -0.79 8.69
C TYR A 163 -5.62 0.21 9.83
N ILE A 164 -5.07 1.41 9.64
CA ILE A 164 -5.15 2.50 10.62
C ILE A 164 -5.57 3.77 9.90
N SER A 165 -6.59 4.42 10.43
CA SER A 165 -7.05 5.73 9.98
C SER A 165 -6.93 6.75 11.09
N ILE A 166 -6.10 7.74 10.88
CA ILE A 166 -5.95 8.90 11.77
C ILE A 166 -6.03 10.20 10.97
N LYS A 167 -6.22 11.32 11.66
CA LYS A 167 -6.28 12.62 10.99
C LYS A 167 -5.04 12.88 10.12
N GLY A 168 -5.24 12.86 8.80
CA GLY A 168 -4.20 13.13 7.82
C GLY A 168 -3.25 11.96 7.51
N ALA A 169 -3.59 10.75 7.92
CA ALA A 169 -2.89 9.55 7.46
C ALA A 169 -3.85 8.37 7.31
N ILE A 170 -3.59 7.56 6.29
CA ILE A 170 -4.27 6.31 6.02
C ILE A 170 -3.20 5.24 5.87
N VAL A 171 -3.19 4.27 6.77
CA VAL A 171 -2.33 3.10 6.72
C VAL A 171 -3.14 1.94 6.17
N ASN A 172 -2.64 1.33 5.11
CA ASN A 172 -3.31 0.22 4.44
C ASN A 172 -2.99 -1.10 5.13
N GLY A 173 -3.98 -1.99 5.23
CA GLY A 173 -3.79 -3.34 5.74
C GLY A 173 -3.09 -4.25 4.72
N SER A 174 -2.67 -5.42 5.16
CA SER A 174 -2.10 -6.45 4.29
C SER A 174 -3.20 -7.22 3.55
N LEU A 175 -2.93 -7.61 2.29
CA LEU A 175 -3.76 -8.58 1.55
C LEU A 175 -3.33 -10.03 1.82
N LYS A 176 -2.07 -10.24 2.20
CA LYS A 176 -1.52 -11.58 2.46
C LYS A 176 -2.16 -12.25 3.69
N GLY A 177 -2.62 -11.47 4.66
CA GLY A 177 -3.09 -11.99 5.94
C GLY A 177 -1.96 -12.26 6.92
N TYR A 178 -2.21 -13.16 7.87
CA TYR A 178 -1.27 -13.50 8.94
C TYR A 178 -0.45 -14.72 8.53
N ASP A 179 0.85 -14.52 8.36
CA ASP A 179 1.81 -15.52 7.88
C ASP A 179 2.90 -15.80 8.92
N GLU A 180 3.87 -16.64 8.57
CA GLU A 180 5.00 -17.03 9.41
C GLU A 180 5.84 -15.81 9.82
N TYR A 181 6.04 -14.85 8.91
CA TYR A 181 6.74 -13.61 9.20
C TYR A 181 6.00 -12.75 10.22
N ALA A 182 4.69 -12.60 10.08
CA ALA A 182 3.86 -11.89 11.04
C ALA A 182 3.86 -12.57 12.41
N MET A 183 3.84 -13.92 12.43
CA MET A 183 3.90 -14.72 13.63
C MET A 183 5.27 -14.58 14.34
N SER A 184 6.37 -14.71 13.61
CA SER A 184 7.73 -14.60 14.17
C SER A 184 8.01 -13.21 14.75
N ASN A 185 7.46 -12.18 14.13
CA ASN A 185 7.57 -10.79 14.57
C ASN A 185 6.46 -10.36 15.56
N ARG A 186 5.56 -11.28 15.95
CA ARG A 186 4.45 -11.03 16.89
C ARG A 186 3.56 -9.86 16.50
N PHE A 187 3.26 -9.76 15.20
CA PHE A 187 2.31 -8.76 14.73
C PHE A 187 0.91 -9.04 15.28
N ALA A 188 0.13 -8.00 15.51
CA ALA A 188 -1.26 -8.17 15.85
C ALA A 188 -2.03 -8.80 14.68
N PHE A 189 -2.86 -9.79 14.99
CA PHE A 189 -3.69 -10.44 13.97
C PHE A 189 -4.69 -9.44 13.37
N GLU A 190 -4.70 -9.35 12.06
CA GLU A 190 -5.72 -8.61 11.32
C GLU A 190 -6.17 -9.44 10.10
N ILE A 191 -7.48 -9.49 9.87
CA ILE A 191 -8.00 -10.07 8.63
C ILE A 191 -7.59 -9.20 7.44
N PRO A 192 -7.30 -9.79 6.26
CA PRO A 192 -6.92 -9.04 5.07
C PRO A 192 -7.93 -7.94 4.74
N LYS A 193 -7.48 -6.72 4.64
CA LYS A 193 -8.32 -5.58 4.27
C LYS A 193 -7.53 -4.46 3.60
N GLN A 194 -8.24 -3.69 2.78
CA GLN A 194 -7.67 -2.55 2.06
C GLN A 194 -8.45 -1.27 2.36
N ALA A 195 -7.76 -0.16 2.36
CA ALA A 195 -8.37 1.15 2.54
C ALA A 195 -9.12 1.58 1.29
N LEU A 196 -10.35 2.01 1.46
CA LEU A 196 -11.14 2.71 0.44
C LEU A 196 -11.58 4.07 0.99
N TRP A 197 -11.44 5.13 0.20
CA TRP A 197 -11.95 6.46 0.57
C TRP A 197 -12.44 7.21 -0.66
N PHE A 198 -13.26 8.22 -0.42
CA PHE A 198 -13.76 9.14 -1.43
C PHE A 198 -13.20 10.54 -1.19
N THR A 199 -12.76 11.18 -2.27
CA THR A 199 -12.30 12.57 -2.25
C THR A 199 -13.34 13.46 -2.91
N HIS A 200 -13.98 14.32 -2.11
CA HIS A 200 -14.94 15.31 -2.60
C HIS A 200 -14.21 16.57 -3.08
N PRO A 201 -14.62 17.21 -4.20
CA PRO A 201 -13.93 18.40 -4.72
C PRO A 201 -13.81 19.55 -3.71
N GLN A 202 -14.84 19.75 -2.88
CA GLN A 202 -14.91 20.84 -1.91
C GLN A 202 -14.49 20.45 -0.51
N TYR A 203 -14.79 19.21 -0.07
CA TYR A 203 -14.63 18.80 1.33
C TYR A 203 -13.44 17.87 1.58
N GLY A 204 -12.69 17.50 0.53
CA GLY A 204 -11.59 16.56 0.65
C GLY A 204 -12.06 15.13 0.95
N VAL A 205 -11.37 14.41 1.82
CA VAL A 205 -11.77 13.04 2.19
C VAL A 205 -13.03 13.06 3.04
N THR A 206 -14.12 12.51 2.51
CA THR A 206 -15.45 12.54 3.15
C THR A 206 -15.93 11.18 3.63
N PHE A 207 -15.49 10.11 2.98
CA PHE A 207 -15.90 8.75 3.30
C PHE A 207 -14.67 7.85 3.29
N GLN A 208 -14.51 7.04 4.33
CA GLN A 208 -13.36 6.16 4.48
C GLN A 208 -13.78 4.87 5.17
N VAL A 209 -13.52 3.73 4.52
CA VAL A 209 -13.89 2.40 5.02
C VAL A 209 -12.80 1.37 4.71
N PRO A 210 -12.62 0.34 5.54
CA PRO A 210 -11.87 -0.85 5.17
C PRO A 210 -12.71 -1.77 4.29
N VAL A 211 -12.14 -2.22 3.18
CA VAL A 211 -12.69 -3.30 2.36
C VAL A 211 -12.03 -4.60 2.80
N VAL A 212 -12.81 -5.52 3.33
CA VAL A 212 -12.31 -6.84 3.75
C VAL A 212 -12.15 -7.74 2.52
N ALA A 213 -10.95 -8.29 2.34
CA ALA A 213 -10.69 -9.30 1.34
C ALA A 213 -10.97 -10.68 1.95
N GLU A 214 -12.02 -11.35 1.48
CA GLU A 214 -12.34 -12.72 1.91
C GLU A 214 -11.39 -13.71 1.23
N GLN A 215 -10.57 -14.38 2.02
CA GLN A 215 -9.80 -15.53 1.57
C GLN A 215 -10.61 -16.79 1.88
N GLY A 216 -11.39 -17.28 0.91
CA GLY A 216 -11.96 -18.63 0.94
C GLY A 216 -12.71 -19.07 2.22
N VAL A 217 -13.18 -18.15 3.04
CA VAL A 217 -13.87 -18.48 4.29
C VAL A 217 -15.23 -19.13 3.95
N PRO A 218 -15.56 -20.30 4.52
CA PRO A 218 -16.86 -20.89 4.35
C PRO A 218 -17.95 -19.87 4.67
N LYS A 219 -18.96 -19.73 3.78
CA LYS A 219 -20.08 -18.81 4.01
C LYS A 219 -20.73 -19.15 5.35
N LYS A 220 -20.54 -18.29 6.34
CA LYS A 220 -21.25 -18.40 7.61
C LYS A 220 -22.76 -18.25 7.34
N PRO A 221 -23.62 -18.98 8.08
CA PRO A 221 -25.06 -18.80 7.95
C PRO A 221 -25.42 -17.32 8.13
N LYS A 222 -26.38 -16.83 7.34
CA LYS A 222 -26.87 -15.45 7.44
C LYS A 222 -27.27 -15.19 8.89
N LYS A 223 -26.58 -14.28 9.54
CA LYS A 223 -27.02 -13.76 10.85
C LYS A 223 -28.08 -12.69 10.59
N GLU A 224 -29.10 -12.66 11.45
CA GLU A 224 -30.01 -11.52 11.45
C GLU A 224 -29.22 -10.24 11.71
N TRP A 225 -29.50 -9.20 10.94
CA TRP A 225 -28.81 -7.93 11.04
C TRP A 225 -29.16 -7.15 12.32
N LEU A 226 -30.28 -7.49 12.93
CA LEU A 226 -30.76 -6.89 14.16
C LEU A 226 -31.17 -8.00 15.14
N GLN A 227 -30.64 -7.93 16.35
CA GLN A 227 -31.10 -8.74 17.49
C GLN A 227 -31.66 -7.78 18.53
N TRP A 228 -32.94 -7.97 18.88
CA TRP A 228 -33.55 -7.19 19.93
C TRP A 228 -32.96 -7.65 21.27
N ALA A 229 -32.59 -6.69 22.10
CA ALA A 229 -32.27 -7.00 23.51
C ALA A 229 -33.56 -7.48 24.18
N ALA A 230 -33.50 -8.63 24.83
CA ALA A 230 -34.59 -9.20 25.60
C ALA A 230 -34.80 -8.41 26.91
#